data_38cb8615c3331ad385c12ec698f103df
#
_entry.id   38cb8615c3331ad385c12ec698f103df
#
_cell.length_a   1.000
_cell.length_b   1.000
_cell.length_c   1.000
_cell.angle_alpha   90.00
_cell.angle_beta   90.00
_cell.angle_gamma   90.00
#
_symmetry.space_group_name_H-M   'P 1'
#
loop_
_entity.id
_entity.type
_entity.pdbx_description
1 polymer ?
#
loop_
_entity_poly.entity_id
_entity_poly.type
_entity_poly.pdbx_seq_one_letter_code
_entity_poly.pdbx_strand_id
1 'polypeptide(L)'
;MANVLKRVTGQATIAGTTIYTVPSGSVVTIIGFRGANTDASANHWITFEINGILVSGAETPLPTGSALDIMSGSKIVATAGDVVTALSDTNNDIDVYISYLEQT
;
A
#
# COMPACT_ATOMS: atom_id res chain seq x y z
N MET A 1 3.11 -0.90 -26.53
CA MET A 1 2.72 -0.81 -25.10
C MET A 1 3.13 -2.09 -24.41
N ALA A 2 3.88 -1.97 -23.35
CA ALA A 2 4.33 -3.12 -22.57
C ALA A 2 3.46 -3.27 -21.31
N ASN A 3 3.15 -4.53 -20.95
CA ASN A 3 2.46 -4.87 -19.72
C ASN A 3 3.40 -5.70 -18.87
N VAL A 4 3.75 -5.22 -17.69
CA VAL A 4 4.72 -5.88 -16.82
C VAL A 4 4.15 -6.00 -15.42
N LEU A 5 4.16 -7.23 -14.89
CA LEU A 5 3.82 -7.46 -13.48
C LEU A 5 5.02 -7.05 -12.62
N LYS A 6 4.76 -6.25 -11.60
CA LYS A 6 5.78 -5.72 -10.70
C LYS A 6 5.28 -5.74 -9.27
N ARG A 7 6.19 -5.49 -8.35
CA ARG A 7 5.89 -5.30 -6.94
C ARG A 7 6.74 -4.17 -6.38
N VAL A 8 6.25 -3.60 -5.29
CA VAL A 8 7.01 -2.66 -4.47
C VAL A 8 6.74 -2.98 -3.01
N THR A 9 7.75 -2.80 -2.17
CA THR A 9 7.67 -3.04 -0.74
C THR A 9 8.13 -1.81 0.02
N GLY A 10 7.73 -1.72 1.28
CA GLY A 10 8.14 -0.64 2.16
C GLY A 10 7.59 -0.88 3.55
N GLN A 11 7.64 0.15 4.37
CA GLN A 11 7.13 0.11 5.73
C GLN A 11 6.29 1.35 6.00
N ALA A 12 5.15 1.16 6.67
CA ALA A 12 4.28 2.27 7.06
C ALA A 12 4.92 3.07 8.19
N THR A 13 4.65 4.36 8.24
CA THR A 13 5.14 5.26 9.29
C THR A 13 4.03 6.17 9.80
N ILE A 14 4.25 6.81 10.95
CA ILE A 14 3.28 7.75 11.53
C ILE A 14 3.06 8.95 10.61
N ALA A 15 4.13 9.48 10.01
CA ALA A 15 4.05 10.63 9.13
C ALA A 15 3.52 10.28 7.73
N GLY A 16 3.48 9.00 7.39
CA GLY A 16 3.13 8.54 6.06
C GLY A 16 4.36 8.35 5.18
N THR A 17 4.56 7.11 4.71
CA THR A 17 5.66 6.78 3.80
C THR A 17 5.12 6.69 2.39
N THR A 18 5.76 7.39 1.45
CA THR A 18 5.50 7.18 0.03
C THR A 18 6.08 5.83 -0.37
N ILE A 19 5.20 4.88 -0.67
CA ILE A 19 5.61 3.53 -1.08
C ILE A 19 5.93 3.51 -2.58
N TYR A 20 5.13 4.23 -3.37
CA TYR A 20 5.27 4.20 -4.82
C TYR A 20 4.71 5.47 -5.44
N THR A 21 5.39 5.95 -6.47
CA THR A 21 4.90 7.04 -7.33
C THR A 21 4.84 6.52 -8.75
N VAL A 22 3.69 6.64 -9.40
CA VAL A 22 3.51 6.14 -10.76
C VAL A 22 4.36 6.95 -11.73
N PRO A 23 5.23 6.31 -12.51
CA PRO A 23 6.10 7.02 -13.45
C PRO A 23 5.34 7.75 -14.54
N SER A 24 5.96 8.79 -15.09
CA SER A 24 5.48 9.47 -16.28
C SER A 24 5.34 8.47 -17.44
N GLY A 25 4.24 8.55 -18.17
CA GLY A 25 3.98 7.66 -19.30
C GLY A 25 3.42 6.29 -18.92
N SER A 26 3.14 6.05 -17.64
CA SER A 26 2.65 4.75 -17.18
C SER A 26 1.24 4.86 -16.62
N VAL A 27 0.51 3.74 -16.72
CA VAL A 27 -0.73 3.48 -16.00
C VAL A 27 -0.52 2.19 -15.22
N VAL A 28 -0.93 2.19 -13.95
CA VAL A 28 -0.73 1.07 -13.04
C VAL A 28 -2.07 0.54 -12.58
N THR A 29 -2.25 -0.77 -12.65
CA THR A 29 -3.37 -1.46 -12.02
C THR A 29 -2.86 -2.19 -10.80
N ILE A 30 -3.27 -1.74 -9.62
CA ILE A 30 -2.88 -2.36 -8.36
C ILE A 30 -3.78 -3.57 -8.15
N ILE A 31 -3.18 -4.74 -7.98
CA ILE A 31 -3.89 -6.02 -7.83
C ILE A 31 -3.71 -6.63 -6.45
N GLY A 32 -2.80 -6.14 -5.65
CA GLY A 32 -2.63 -6.58 -4.26
C GLY A 32 -2.09 -5.44 -3.40
N PHE A 33 -2.67 -5.28 -2.21
CA PHE A 33 -2.30 -4.21 -1.28
C PHE A 33 -2.31 -4.82 0.12
N ARG A 34 -1.14 -5.19 0.63
CA ARG A 34 -1.03 -5.93 1.88
C ARG A 34 -0.23 -5.18 2.92
N GLY A 35 -0.71 -5.22 4.17
CA GLY A 35 0.05 -4.78 5.34
C GLY A 35 0.21 -5.95 6.31
N ALA A 36 1.40 -6.11 6.87
CA ALA A 36 1.69 -7.14 7.86
C ALA A 36 2.27 -6.50 9.12
N ASN A 37 1.67 -6.81 10.27
CA ASN A 37 2.17 -6.33 11.55
C ASN A 37 3.31 -7.23 12.02
N THR A 38 4.52 -6.69 12.05
CA THR A 38 5.72 -7.41 12.48
C THR A 38 6.02 -7.26 13.97
N ASP A 39 5.22 -6.46 14.69
CA ASP A 39 5.36 -6.31 16.14
C ASP A 39 4.72 -7.51 16.83
N ALA A 40 5.52 -8.27 17.57
CA ALA A 40 5.05 -9.46 18.25
C ALA A 40 4.29 -9.15 19.55
N SER A 41 4.27 -7.90 20.01
CA SER A 41 3.76 -7.54 21.33
C SER A 41 2.65 -6.49 21.30
N ALA A 42 2.37 -5.84 20.18
CA ALA A 42 1.38 -4.77 20.12
C ALA A 42 0.53 -4.83 18.86
N ASN A 43 -0.73 -4.45 19.01
CA ASN A 43 -1.65 -4.23 17.89
C ASN A 43 -1.40 -2.83 17.32
N HIS A 44 -1.51 -2.73 16.00
CA HIS A 44 -1.38 -1.47 15.29
C HIS A 44 -2.52 -1.31 14.31
N TRP A 45 -2.51 -0.23 13.52
CA TRP A 45 -3.44 -0.03 12.41
C TRP A 45 -2.68 0.42 11.18
N ILE A 46 -3.33 0.30 10.03
CA ILE A 46 -2.78 0.74 8.76
C ILE A 46 -3.82 1.52 7.97
N THR A 47 -3.35 2.54 7.25
CA THR A 47 -4.15 3.33 6.33
C THR A 47 -3.38 3.46 5.03
N PHE A 48 -4.02 3.13 3.91
CA PHE A 48 -3.47 3.34 2.58
C PHE A 48 -4.18 4.50 1.89
N GLU A 49 -3.40 5.35 1.23
CA GLU A 49 -3.92 6.49 0.48
C GLU A 49 -3.26 6.58 -0.89
N ILE A 50 -4.02 7.10 -1.86
CA ILE A 50 -3.47 7.52 -3.15
C ILE A 50 -3.85 8.98 -3.31
N ASN A 51 -2.84 9.86 -3.40
CA ASN A 51 -3.02 11.32 -3.47
C ASN A 51 -3.88 11.86 -2.31
N GLY A 52 -3.73 11.31 -1.12
CA GLY A 52 -4.51 11.70 0.05
C GLY A 52 -5.93 11.13 0.10
N ILE A 53 -6.33 10.33 -0.90
CA ILE A 53 -7.64 9.68 -0.92
C ILE A 53 -7.50 8.30 -0.29
N LEU A 54 -8.35 7.99 0.66
CA LEU A 54 -8.34 6.69 1.34
C LEU A 54 -8.73 5.58 0.36
N VAL A 55 -7.89 4.55 0.28
CA VAL A 55 -8.18 3.34 -0.49
C VAL A 55 -8.38 2.13 0.43
N SER A 56 -8.12 2.29 1.71
CA SER A 56 -8.52 1.37 2.76
C SER A 56 -9.45 2.09 3.73
N GLY A 57 -9.99 1.39 4.72
CA GLY A 57 -10.63 2.05 5.85
C GLY A 57 -9.60 2.89 6.60
N ALA A 58 -10.01 4.02 7.16
CA ALA A 58 -9.14 4.79 8.03
C ALA A 58 -8.79 3.95 9.27
N GLU A 59 -7.50 3.89 9.62
CA GLU A 59 -7.03 3.17 10.81
C GLU A 59 -7.56 1.73 10.85
N THR A 60 -7.38 0.99 9.75
CA THR A 60 -7.80 -0.40 9.66
C THR A 60 -7.00 -1.24 10.67
N PRO A 61 -7.67 -1.93 11.60
CA PRO A 61 -6.98 -2.71 12.63
C PRO A 61 -6.08 -3.79 12.03
N LEU A 62 -4.89 -3.90 12.58
CA LEU A 62 -3.90 -4.88 12.18
C LEU A 62 -3.30 -5.51 13.44
N PRO A 63 -3.96 -6.54 13.99
CA PRO A 63 -3.51 -7.17 15.23
C PRO A 63 -2.11 -7.75 15.10
N THR A 64 -1.47 -7.92 16.25
CA THR A 64 -0.13 -8.51 16.29
C THR A 64 -0.11 -9.86 15.57
N GLY A 65 0.94 -10.08 14.78
CA GLY A 65 1.12 -11.32 14.02
C GLY A 65 0.19 -11.53 12.85
N SER A 66 -0.58 -10.51 12.46
CA SER A 66 -1.54 -10.63 11.34
C SER A 66 -1.09 -9.88 10.10
N ALA A 67 -1.67 -10.25 8.97
CA ALA A 67 -1.52 -9.55 7.70
C ALA A 67 -2.91 -9.36 7.08
N LEU A 68 -3.10 -8.25 6.40
CA LEU A 68 -4.37 -7.91 5.79
C LEU A 68 -4.15 -7.50 4.34
N ASP A 69 -4.91 -8.12 3.44
CA ASP A 69 -5.03 -7.69 2.05
C ASP A 69 -6.29 -6.85 1.92
N ILE A 70 -6.13 -5.55 1.69
CA ILE A 70 -7.25 -4.61 1.67
C ILE A 70 -8.03 -4.63 0.36
N MET A 71 -7.52 -5.28 -0.67
CA MET A 71 -8.13 -5.25 -2.01
C MET A 71 -9.38 -6.11 -2.12
N SER A 72 -9.43 -7.23 -1.41
CA SER A 72 -10.57 -8.17 -1.42
C SER A 72 -11.07 -8.49 -2.83
N GLY A 73 -10.16 -8.62 -3.79
CA GLY A 73 -10.49 -8.90 -5.19
C GLY A 73 -10.79 -7.67 -6.04
N SER A 74 -10.87 -6.49 -5.46
CA SER A 74 -11.02 -5.24 -6.21
C SER A 74 -9.70 -4.82 -6.83
N LYS A 75 -9.75 -4.01 -7.88
CA LYS A 75 -8.58 -3.44 -8.52
C LYS A 75 -8.62 -1.92 -8.42
N ILE A 76 -7.45 -1.32 -8.27
CA ILE A 76 -7.30 0.13 -8.20
C ILE A 76 -6.39 0.58 -9.34
N VAL A 77 -6.86 1.56 -10.11
CA VAL A 77 -6.06 2.13 -11.20
C VAL A 77 -5.41 3.41 -10.71
N ALA A 78 -4.11 3.51 -10.95
CA ALA A 78 -3.35 4.73 -10.67
C ALA A 78 -2.68 5.20 -11.95
N THR A 79 -2.63 6.51 -12.15
CA THR A 79 -2.09 7.12 -13.36
C THR A 79 -0.82 7.92 -13.03
N ALA A 80 -0.13 8.36 -14.08
CA ALA A 80 1.16 9.04 -13.94
C ALA A 80 1.10 10.17 -12.91
N GLY A 81 2.04 10.19 -11.99
CA GLY A 81 2.13 11.19 -10.93
C GLY A 81 1.37 10.83 -9.64
N ASP A 82 0.53 9.80 -9.65
CA ASP A 82 -0.19 9.38 -8.44
C ASP A 82 0.79 8.85 -7.41
N VAL A 83 0.59 9.24 -6.15
CA VAL A 83 1.47 8.88 -5.03
C VAL A 83 0.71 7.95 -4.08
N VAL A 84 1.29 6.77 -3.85
CA VAL A 84 0.73 5.76 -2.94
C VAL A 84 1.44 5.87 -1.60
N THR A 85 0.68 6.09 -0.54
CA THR A 85 1.20 6.33 0.80
C THR A 85 0.62 5.33 1.80
N ALA A 86 1.44 4.87 2.73
CA ALA A 86 1.03 4.01 3.83
C ALA A 86 1.31 4.71 5.17
N LEU A 87 0.29 4.77 6.03
CA LEU A 87 0.36 5.35 7.36
C LEU A 87 0.04 4.30 8.43
N SER A 88 0.59 4.48 9.60
CA SER A 88 0.35 3.62 10.75
C SER A 88 0.46 4.44 12.04
N ASP A 89 0.09 3.83 13.16
CA ASP A 89 0.30 4.41 14.50
C ASP A 89 1.73 4.19 15.01
N THR A 90 2.58 3.57 14.22
CA THR A 90 3.96 3.23 14.59
C THR A 90 4.88 3.39 13.40
N ASN A 91 6.18 3.53 13.66
CA ASN A 91 7.20 3.59 12.61
C ASN A 91 7.84 2.22 12.43
N ASN A 92 7.80 1.72 11.18
CA ASN A 92 8.57 0.54 10.76
C ASN A 92 8.13 -0.79 11.39
N ASP A 93 6.92 -0.87 11.94
CA ASP A 93 6.37 -2.13 12.47
C ASP A 93 5.38 -2.80 11.51
N ILE A 94 5.01 -2.13 10.43
CA ILE A 94 4.10 -2.66 9.42
C ILE A 94 4.83 -2.75 8.09
N ASP A 95 5.04 -3.99 7.63
CA ASP A 95 5.58 -4.23 6.29
C ASP A 95 4.48 -4.11 5.25
N VAL A 96 4.76 -3.43 4.16
CA VAL A 96 3.82 -3.17 3.08
C VAL A 96 4.30 -3.85 1.81
N TYR A 97 3.38 -4.52 1.11
CA TYR A 97 3.64 -5.19 -0.15
C TYR A 97 2.54 -4.84 -1.14
N ILE A 98 2.92 -4.30 -2.28
CA ILE A 98 1.99 -3.92 -3.34
C ILE A 98 2.37 -4.66 -4.62
N SER A 99 1.40 -5.38 -5.19
CA SER A 99 1.55 -6.04 -6.49
C SER A 99 0.77 -5.25 -7.51
N TYR A 100 1.36 -4.99 -8.67
CA TYR A 100 0.70 -4.19 -9.69
C TYR A 100 1.13 -4.59 -11.10
N LEU A 101 0.27 -4.24 -12.07
CA LEU A 101 0.55 -4.35 -13.49
C LEU A 101 0.85 -2.95 -14.03
N GLU A 102 2.03 -2.75 -14.58
CA GLU A 102 2.41 -1.48 -15.20
C GLU A 102 2.23 -1.57 -16.71
N GLN A 103 1.55 -0.59 -17.27
CA GLN A 103 1.36 -0.43 -18.70
C GLN A 103 2.02 0.86 -19.18
N THR A 104 2.87 0.73 -20.15
CA THR A 104 3.63 1.87 -20.70
C THR A 104 3.36 2.06 -22.18
#